data_deed5452e566bb77004c72e245495828
#
_entry.id   deed5452e566bb77004c72e245495828
#
_cell.length_a   1.000
_cell.length_b   1.000
_cell.length_c   1.000
_cell.angle_alpha   90.00
_cell.angle_beta   90.00
_cell.angle_gamma   90.00
#
_symmetry.space_group_name_H-M   'P 1'
#
loop_
_entity.id
_entity.type
_entity.pdbx_description
1 polymer ?
#
loop_
_entity_poly.entity_id
_entity_poly.type
_entity_poly.pdbx_seq_one_letter_code
_entity_poly.pdbx_strand_id
1 'polypeptide(L)'
;MAAFVALVIATVAAFFVTQHLKVTTPLVQGRPAPVPRTINPVYGSVCLRRTGKGKLVPTSYRRMQISFYLQNRSDDVSVSIVDRDGDQVRQIANNVFMRAHPPKRHLFTWNGRLADGSIAPAGTYYVKVSLLHEARSLVISNSTAALPVTVETTRPDVRVTSVTPASITSPGSTPVTIRYTGTGTLRPRILIYRLRAGRAAQLVKSYNATSRSGRSTWDGTLTGGRPAPPGRYLVGVRVTDEACAKATSPIAPTAAPQALVTVG
;
A
#
# COMPACT_ATOMS: atom_id res chain seq x y z
N MET A 1 15.16 -57.80 29.12
CA MET A 1 15.97 -56.93 28.24
C MET A 1 15.14 -56.45 27.04
N ALA A 2 14.60 -57.30 26.17
CA ALA A 2 13.86 -56.86 24.95
C ALA A 2 12.67 -55.93 25.23
N ALA A 3 11.85 -56.22 26.26
CA ALA A 3 10.70 -55.36 26.61
C ALA A 3 11.11 -53.96 27.07
N PHE A 4 12.24 -53.81 27.78
CA PHE A 4 12.76 -52.50 28.18
C PHE A 4 13.25 -51.68 26.98
N VAL A 5 13.98 -52.31 26.07
CA VAL A 5 14.45 -51.67 24.85
C VAL A 5 13.28 -51.18 23.97
N ALA A 6 12.24 -52.03 23.82
CA ALA A 6 11.03 -51.67 23.08
C ALA A 6 10.31 -50.46 23.73
N LEU A 7 10.22 -50.42 25.06
CA LEU A 7 9.62 -49.28 25.78
C LEU A 7 10.40 -47.99 25.54
N VAL A 8 11.73 -48.02 25.61
CA VAL A 8 12.58 -46.87 25.36
C VAL A 8 12.41 -46.35 23.93
N ILE A 9 12.43 -47.26 22.95
CA ILE A 9 12.21 -46.88 21.54
C ILE A 9 10.83 -46.22 21.34
N ALA A 10 9.78 -46.84 21.93
CA ALA A 10 8.42 -46.27 21.83
C ALA A 10 8.31 -44.89 22.47
N THR A 11 8.95 -44.67 23.61
CA THR A 11 8.98 -43.36 24.29
C THR A 11 9.70 -42.31 23.46
N VAL A 12 10.85 -42.64 22.89
CA VAL A 12 11.62 -41.75 22.01
C VAL A 12 10.82 -41.45 20.76
N ALA A 13 10.23 -42.43 20.11
CA ALA A 13 9.38 -42.20 18.93
C ALA A 13 8.16 -41.32 19.26
N ALA A 14 7.47 -41.58 20.38
CA ALA A 14 6.35 -40.75 20.82
C ALA A 14 6.78 -39.31 21.11
N PHE A 15 7.97 -39.10 21.70
CA PHE A 15 8.53 -37.78 21.91
C PHE A 15 8.76 -37.05 20.60
N PHE A 16 9.41 -37.68 19.62
CA PHE A 16 9.64 -37.05 18.30
C PHE A 16 8.34 -36.75 17.56
N VAL A 17 7.37 -37.63 17.56
CA VAL A 17 6.04 -37.41 16.97
C VAL A 17 5.35 -36.23 17.67
N THR A 18 5.37 -36.15 18.98
CA THR A 18 4.76 -35.07 19.75
C THR A 18 5.43 -33.73 19.45
N GLN A 19 6.76 -33.68 19.38
CA GLN A 19 7.51 -32.50 19.02
C GLN A 19 7.21 -32.06 17.59
N HIS A 20 7.16 -32.99 16.65
CA HIS A 20 6.82 -32.69 15.26
C HIS A 20 5.40 -32.11 15.14
N LEU A 21 4.41 -32.71 15.77
CA LEU A 21 3.03 -32.24 15.81
C LEU A 21 2.94 -30.82 16.44
N LYS A 22 3.67 -30.58 17.52
CA LYS A 22 3.70 -29.29 18.18
C LYS A 22 4.23 -28.17 17.24
N VAL A 23 5.24 -28.45 16.43
CA VAL A 23 5.83 -27.49 15.50
C VAL A 23 4.97 -27.28 14.26
N THR A 24 4.31 -28.31 13.75
CA THR A 24 3.52 -28.24 12.50
C THR A 24 2.11 -27.69 12.68
N THR A 25 1.56 -27.71 13.91
CA THR A 25 0.20 -27.22 14.15
C THR A 25 0.11 -25.70 13.96
N PRO A 26 -0.77 -25.20 13.09
CA PRO A 26 -0.97 -23.77 12.91
C PRO A 26 -1.40 -23.10 14.22
N LEU A 27 -0.70 -22.04 14.63
CA LEU A 27 -1.02 -21.28 15.85
C LEU A 27 -2.18 -20.32 15.65
N VAL A 28 -2.22 -19.67 14.50
CA VAL A 28 -3.22 -18.65 14.18
C VAL A 28 -3.92 -18.97 12.87
N GLN A 29 -5.18 -18.57 12.77
CA GLN A 29 -6.03 -18.80 11.61
C GLN A 29 -6.80 -17.53 11.22
N GLY A 30 -7.57 -17.60 10.12
CA GLY A 30 -8.41 -16.50 9.68
C GLY A 30 -7.74 -15.58 8.66
N ARG A 31 -6.75 -16.06 7.91
CA ARG A 31 -6.00 -15.29 6.90
C ARG A 31 -5.33 -14.07 7.53
N PRO A 32 -4.34 -14.25 8.37
CA PRO A 32 -3.73 -13.20 9.19
C PRO A 32 -2.88 -12.18 8.42
N ALA A 33 -3.01 -12.10 7.11
CA ALA A 33 -2.22 -11.19 6.28
C ALA A 33 -2.45 -9.72 6.68
N PRO A 34 -1.39 -8.91 6.82
CA PRO A 34 -1.49 -7.46 7.03
C PRO A 34 -2.23 -6.77 5.88
N VAL A 35 -3.08 -5.78 6.20
CA VAL A 35 -3.89 -5.05 5.23
C VAL A 35 -3.96 -3.56 5.58
N PRO A 36 -3.53 -2.64 4.68
CA PRO A 36 -2.74 -2.90 3.46
C PRO A 36 -1.33 -3.39 3.82
N ARG A 37 -0.59 -3.92 2.86
CA ARG A 37 0.81 -4.33 3.08
C ARG A 37 1.80 -3.18 2.92
N THR A 38 1.44 -2.15 2.16
CA THR A 38 2.23 -0.92 2.03
C THR A 38 1.49 0.19 2.75
N ILE A 39 2.15 0.89 3.65
CA ILE A 39 1.61 2.04 4.38
C ILE A 39 2.54 3.24 4.25
N ASN A 40 1.96 4.42 4.28
CA ASN A 40 2.71 5.67 4.42
C ASN A 40 2.08 6.48 5.57
N PRO A 41 2.69 6.45 6.77
CA PRO A 41 2.16 7.13 7.95
C PRO A 41 1.99 8.64 7.78
N VAL A 42 2.82 9.23 6.91
CA VAL A 42 2.87 10.68 6.68
C VAL A 42 1.89 11.11 5.59
N TYR A 43 1.98 10.49 4.42
CA TYR A 43 1.30 10.93 3.20
C TYR A 43 0.23 9.96 2.68
N GLY A 44 0.12 8.78 3.26
CA GLY A 44 -0.92 7.82 2.92
C GLY A 44 -2.32 8.44 3.08
N SER A 45 -3.24 8.03 2.25
CA SER A 45 -4.63 8.49 2.29
C SER A 45 -5.61 7.32 2.27
N VAL A 46 -6.90 7.59 2.13
CA VAL A 46 -7.91 6.55 1.94
C VAL A 46 -8.09 6.31 0.43
N CYS A 47 -7.90 5.07 0.01
CA CYS A 47 -8.18 4.62 -1.34
C CYS A 47 -9.14 3.43 -1.35
N LEU A 48 -9.78 3.20 -2.49
CA LEU A 48 -10.57 2.00 -2.72
C LEU A 48 -9.64 0.83 -3.03
N ARG A 49 -9.66 -0.17 -2.17
CA ARG A 49 -8.93 -1.43 -2.34
C ARG A 49 -9.90 -2.53 -2.75
N ARG A 50 -9.51 -3.31 -3.75
CA ARG A 50 -10.29 -4.50 -4.15
C ARG A 50 -10.00 -5.64 -3.17
N THR A 51 -11.04 -6.22 -2.59
CA THR A 51 -10.94 -7.43 -1.75
C THR A 51 -10.75 -8.67 -2.62
N GLY A 52 -10.35 -9.78 -2.02
CA GLY A 52 -10.26 -11.07 -2.73
C GLY A 52 -11.59 -11.56 -3.33
N LYS A 53 -12.72 -11.01 -2.86
CA LYS A 53 -14.06 -11.26 -3.43
C LYS A 53 -14.46 -10.21 -4.48
N GLY A 54 -13.53 -9.37 -4.94
CA GLY A 54 -13.79 -8.35 -5.96
C GLY A 54 -14.43 -7.05 -5.47
N LYS A 55 -14.94 -6.98 -4.22
CA LYS A 55 -15.57 -5.79 -3.65
C LYS A 55 -14.55 -4.67 -3.43
N LEU A 56 -14.91 -3.44 -3.79
CA LEU A 56 -14.13 -2.24 -3.47
C LEU A 56 -14.47 -1.76 -2.05
N VAL A 57 -13.46 -1.59 -1.21
CA VAL A 57 -13.61 -1.09 0.17
C VAL A 57 -12.67 0.08 0.42
N PRO A 58 -13.14 1.16 1.07
CA PRO A 58 -12.27 2.23 1.55
C PRO A 58 -11.24 1.66 2.52
N THR A 59 -9.96 1.91 2.26
CA THR A 59 -8.86 1.42 3.08
C THR A 59 -7.94 2.59 3.39
N SER A 60 -7.64 2.81 4.68
CA SER A 60 -6.62 3.77 5.08
C SER A 60 -5.23 3.19 4.87
N TYR A 61 -4.38 3.92 4.19
CA TYR A 61 -2.98 3.56 3.96
C TYR A 61 -2.01 4.27 4.92
N ARG A 62 -2.52 4.94 5.96
CA ARG A 62 -1.69 5.47 7.06
C ARG A 62 -1.42 4.45 8.16
N ARG A 63 -2.11 3.33 8.13
CA ARG A 63 -2.01 2.24 9.11
C ARG A 63 -2.31 0.92 8.45
N MET A 64 -1.73 -0.13 8.96
CA MET A 64 -2.09 -1.49 8.60
C MET A 64 -2.90 -2.15 9.71
N GLN A 65 -3.70 -3.12 9.34
CA GLN A 65 -4.47 -3.96 10.23
C GLN A 65 -4.13 -5.42 10.00
N ILE A 66 -4.08 -6.17 11.08
CA ILE A 66 -4.00 -7.62 11.06
C ILE A 66 -5.11 -8.18 11.92
N SER A 67 -5.77 -9.21 11.43
CA SER A 67 -6.81 -9.88 12.21
C SER A 67 -6.69 -11.38 12.08
N PHE A 68 -6.75 -12.06 13.21
CA PHE A 68 -6.71 -13.50 13.31
C PHE A 68 -7.53 -14.00 14.50
N TYR A 69 -7.69 -15.30 14.61
CA TYR A 69 -8.23 -15.99 15.76
C TYR A 69 -7.40 -17.22 16.08
N LEU A 70 -7.52 -17.68 17.33
CA LEU A 70 -6.97 -18.96 17.76
C LEU A 70 -8.02 -20.05 17.51
N GLN A 71 -7.58 -21.22 17.03
CA GLN A 71 -8.52 -22.31 16.74
C GLN A 71 -8.51 -23.39 17.81
N ASN A 72 -7.34 -23.81 18.24
CA ASN A 72 -7.20 -25.03 19.03
C ASN A 72 -7.26 -24.76 20.55
N ARG A 73 -6.59 -23.73 21.03
CA ARG A 73 -6.46 -23.40 22.44
C ARG A 73 -6.51 -21.90 22.65
N SER A 74 -7.20 -21.49 23.72
CA SER A 74 -7.17 -20.10 24.19
C SER A 74 -5.80 -19.80 24.79
N ASP A 75 -5.30 -18.59 24.56
CA ASP A 75 -3.99 -18.17 25.03
C ASP A 75 -3.94 -16.65 25.25
N ASP A 76 -2.97 -16.20 26.02
CA ASP A 76 -2.59 -14.80 26.09
C ASP A 76 -1.61 -14.50 24.96
N VAL A 77 -1.96 -13.51 24.13
CA VAL A 77 -1.27 -13.21 22.89
C VAL A 77 -0.58 -11.86 22.97
N SER A 78 0.69 -11.83 22.60
CA SER A 78 1.43 -10.60 22.33
C SER A 78 1.66 -10.44 20.83
N VAL A 79 1.46 -9.21 20.33
CA VAL A 79 1.65 -8.87 18.92
C VAL A 79 2.67 -7.74 18.83
N SER A 80 3.72 -7.95 18.05
CA SER A 80 4.77 -6.96 17.84
C SER A 80 5.10 -6.79 16.36
N ILE A 81 5.68 -5.65 16.03
CA ILE A 81 6.36 -5.39 14.76
C ILE A 81 7.83 -5.62 14.96
N VAL A 82 8.42 -6.35 14.03
CA VAL A 82 9.86 -6.59 13.97
C VAL A 82 10.41 -6.11 12.63
N ASP A 83 11.67 -5.74 12.62
CA ASP A 83 12.39 -5.39 11.39
C ASP A 83 12.89 -6.63 10.64
N ARG A 84 13.80 -6.46 9.69
CA ARG A 84 14.39 -7.55 8.90
C ARG A 84 15.28 -8.48 9.72
N ASP A 85 15.91 -7.95 10.76
CA ASP A 85 16.83 -8.69 11.61
C ASP A 85 16.09 -9.45 12.73
N GLY A 86 14.78 -9.18 12.85
CA GLY A 86 13.90 -9.80 13.83
C GLY A 86 13.81 -9.00 15.14
N ASP A 87 14.43 -7.82 15.18
CA ASP A 87 14.41 -6.95 16.35
C ASP A 87 13.06 -6.27 16.49
N GLN A 88 12.56 -6.23 17.74
CA GLN A 88 11.26 -5.65 18.02
C GLN A 88 11.32 -4.13 18.00
N VAL A 89 10.64 -3.51 17.03
CA VAL A 89 10.55 -2.05 16.88
C VAL A 89 9.30 -1.45 17.51
N ARG A 90 8.25 -2.24 17.67
CA ARG A 90 6.99 -1.81 18.31
C ARG A 90 6.21 -2.98 18.86
N GLN A 91 5.74 -2.89 20.09
CA GLN A 91 4.71 -3.77 20.63
C GLN A 91 3.33 -3.15 20.35
N ILE A 92 2.44 -3.91 19.69
CA ILE A 92 1.07 -3.49 19.37
C ILE A 92 0.11 -3.94 20.47
N ALA A 93 0.29 -5.15 20.95
CA ALA A 93 -0.50 -5.73 22.02
C ALA A 93 0.39 -6.58 22.93
N ASN A 94 0.08 -6.56 24.21
CA ASN A 94 0.76 -7.35 25.22
C ASN A 94 -0.26 -8.07 26.07
N ASN A 95 -0.09 -9.38 26.20
CA ASN A 95 -0.88 -10.20 27.13
C ASN A 95 -2.40 -10.08 26.91
N VAL A 96 -2.86 -10.12 25.66
CA VAL A 96 -4.27 -10.04 25.32
C VAL A 96 -4.87 -11.44 25.27
N PHE A 97 -5.79 -11.75 26.19
CA PHE A 97 -6.47 -13.04 26.18
C PHE A 97 -7.32 -13.22 24.91
N MET A 98 -7.06 -14.28 24.18
CA MET A 98 -7.80 -14.68 22.99
C MET A 98 -8.44 -16.04 23.19
N ARG A 99 -9.79 -16.08 23.10
CA ARG A 99 -10.56 -17.32 23.23
C ARG A 99 -10.56 -18.09 21.92
N ALA A 100 -10.32 -19.43 22.01
CA ALA A 100 -10.41 -20.32 20.85
C ALA A 100 -11.83 -20.90 20.66
N HIS A 101 -12.62 -21.09 21.72
CA HIS A 101 -13.95 -21.71 21.66
C HIS A 101 -15.00 -20.87 22.39
N PRO A 102 -16.01 -20.26 21.70
CA PRO A 102 -16.05 -20.12 20.24
C PRO A 102 -14.94 -19.18 19.75
N PRO A 103 -14.38 -19.41 18.57
CA PRO A 103 -13.26 -18.59 18.06
C PRO A 103 -13.72 -17.16 17.81
N LYS A 104 -13.00 -16.20 18.38
CA LYS A 104 -13.28 -14.76 18.20
C LYS A 104 -12.11 -14.09 17.51
N ARG A 105 -12.39 -13.42 16.41
CA ARG A 105 -11.39 -12.65 15.67
C ARG A 105 -11.02 -11.39 16.46
N HIS A 106 -9.72 -11.17 16.65
CA HIS A 106 -9.17 -9.92 17.15
C HIS A 106 -8.56 -9.10 16.02
N LEU A 107 -8.63 -7.78 16.16
CA LEU A 107 -8.09 -6.83 15.20
C LEU A 107 -6.99 -6.02 15.89
N PHE A 108 -5.79 -6.08 15.32
CA PHE A 108 -4.63 -5.32 15.76
C PHE A 108 -4.27 -4.28 14.69
N THR A 109 -3.80 -3.12 15.12
CA THR A 109 -3.50 -2.01 14.21
C THR A 109 -2.12 -1.44 14.50
N TRP A 110 -1.32 -1.25 13.44
CA TRP A 110 -0.07 -0.50 13.50
C TRP A 110 -0.14 0.73 12.60
N ASN A 111 0.22 1.88 13.13
CA ASN A 111 0.20 3.18 12.45
C ASN A 111 1.57 3.60 11.88
N GLY A 112 2.51 2.68 11.76
CA GLY A 112 3.86 2.94 11.24
C GLY A 112 4.73 3.74 12.20
N ARG A 113 4.52 3.66 13.53
CA ARG A 113 5.36 4.30 14.53
C ARG A 113 6.12 3.29 15.37
N LEU A 114 7.32 3.69 15.76
CA LEU A 114 8.21 2.95 16.69
C LEU A 114 7.71 3.05 18.13
N ALA A 115 8.42 2.41 19.06
CA ALA A 115 8.09 2.41 20.49
C ALA A 115 8.12 3.81 21.13
N ASP A 116 9.06 4.65 20.70
CA ASP A 116 9.22 6.04 21.12
C ASP A 116 8.19 7.02 20.50
N GLY A 117 7.31 6.52 19.63
CA GLY A 117 6.29 7.32 18.93
C GLY A 117 6.80 7.98 17.65
N SER A 118 8.08 7.92 17.32
CA SER A 118 8.62 8.39 16.04
C SER A 118 8.09 7.58 14.85
N ILE A 119 8.15 8.14 13.66
CA ILE A 119 7.78 7.42 12.45
C ILE A 119 8.85 6.40 12.13
N ALA A 120 8.43 5.15 11.89
CA ALA A 120 9.34 4.10 11.47
C ALA A 120 10.03 4.47 10.15
N PRO A 121 11.35 4.29 10.02
CA PRO A 121 12.05 4.49 8.77
C PRO A 121 11.41 3.77 7.60
N ALA A 122 11.58 4.29 6.38
CA ALA A 122 11.14 3.59 5.18
C ALA A 122 11.86 2.24 5.09
N GLY A 123 11.10 1.16 4.90
CA GLY A 123 11.67 -0.17 4.92
C GLY A 123 10.63 -1.29 5.03
N THR A 124 11.14 -2.48 5.26
CA THR A 124 10.34 -3.71 5.38
C THR A 124 10.29 -4.16 6.82
N TYR A 125 9.08 -4.45 7.28
CA TYR A 125 8.77 -4.90 8.62
C TYR A 125 7.92 -6.15 8.57
N TYR A 126 7.81 -6.85 9.69
CA TYR A 126 7.00 -8.07 9.82
C TYR A 126 6.17 -8.02 11.09
N VAL A 127 5.09 -8.79 11.12
CA VAL A 127 4.27 -8.97 12.31
C VAL A 127 4.67 -10.27 12.98
N LYS A 128 5.08 -10.20 14.23
CA LYS A 128 5.37 -11.33 15.10
C LYS A 128 4.25 -11.51 16.12
N VAL A 129 3.77 -12.72 16.24
CA VAL A 129 2.74 -13.12 17.22
C VAL A 129 3.36 -14.12 18.16
N SER A 130 3.21 -13.92 19.47
CA SER A 130 3.67 -14.81 20.53
C SER A 130 2.47 -15.28 21.33
N LEU A 131 2.35 -16.59 21.53
CA LEU A 131 1.40 -17.25 22.41
C LEU A 131 2.15 -17.59 23.69
N LEU A 132 1.73 -16.99 24.80
CA LEU A 132 2.53 -16.96 26.02
C LEU A 132 2.47 -18.29 26.77
N HIS A 133 1.30 -18.91 26.90
CA HIS A 133 1.17 -20.22 27.56
C HIS A 133 1.70 -21.38 26.72
N GLU A 134 1.62 -21.27 25.39
CA GLU A 134 2.22 -22.20 24.46
C GLU A 134 3.75 -22.03 24.36
N ALA A 135 4.31 -20.94 24.88
CA ALA A 135 5.73 -20.55 24.74
C ALA A 135 6.22 -20.59 23.28
N ARG A 136 5.37 -20.16 22.34
CA ARG A 136 5.63 -20.23 20.89
C ARG A 136 5.43 -18.87 20.25
N SER A 137 6.27 -18.58 19.27
CA SER A 137 6.17 -17.38 18.45
C SER A 137 6.16 -17.72 16.97
N LEU A 138 5.50 -16.89 16.18
CA LEU A 138 5.54 -16.98 14.72
C LEU A 138 5.60 -15.59 14.11
N VAL A 139 6.27 -15.49 12.98
CA VAL A 139 6.14 -14.34 12.08
C VAL A 139 5.01 -14.64 11.10
N ILE A 140 4.07 -13.71 10.93
CA ILE A 140 2.95 -13.90 10.01
C ILE A 140 3.46 -14.20 8.61
N SER A 141 3.04 -15.35 8.07
CA SER A 141 3.52 -15.87 6.81
C SER A 141 2.37 -16.42 5.95
N ASN A 142 2.64 -16.61 4.67
CA ASN A 142 1.88 -17.51 3.83
C ASN A 142 2.52 -18.91 3.89
N SER A 143 2.11 -19.83 3.02
CA SER A 143 2.64 -21.20 3.00
C SER A 143 4.17 -21.31 2.77
N THR A 144 4.82 -20.26 2.25
CA THR A 144 6.21 -20.30 1.79
C THR A 144 7.12 -19.22 2.34
N ALA A 145 6.59 -18.06 2.74
CA ALA A 145 7.40 -16.92 3.16
C ALA A 145 6.67 -16.00 4.16
N ALA A 146 7.45 -15.29 4.99
CA ALA A 146 6.94 -14.22 5.82
C ALA A 146 6.25 -13.14 4.98
N LEU A 147 5.16 -12.56 5.49
CA LEU A 147 4.40 -11.52 4.81
C LEU A 147 4.92 -10.14 5.22
N PRO A 148 5.61 -9.43 4.33
CA PRO A 148 6.17 -8.13 4.64
C PRO A 148 5.10 -7.04 4.73
N VAL A 149 5.39 -6.05 5.56
CA VAL A 149 4.76 -4.72 5.58
C VAL A 149 5.80 -3.71 5.14
N THR A 150 5.53 -2.98 4.07
CA THR A 150 6.41 -1.91 3.60
C THR A 150 5.95 -0.58 4.18
N VAL A 151 6.88 0.14 4.81
CA VAL A 151 6.68 1.52 5.24
C VAL A 151 7.32 2.44 4.22
N GLU A 152 6.55 3.39 3.70
CA GLU A 152 7.00 4.49 2.87
C GLU A 152 6.83 5.80 3.65
N THR A 153 7.75 6.75 3.49
CA THR A 153 7.72 8.03 4.21
C THR A 153 7.78 9.24 3.29
N THR A 154 7.86 9.01 1.98
CA THR A 154 7.93 10.05 0.95
C THR A 154 6.68 10.08 0.08
N ARG A 155 6.52 11.13 -0.70
CA ARG A 155 5.54 11.21 -1.79
C ARG A 155 6.21 10.85 -3.12
N PRO A 156 5.46 10.39 -4.12
CA PRO A 156 5.94 10.38 -5.50
C PRO A 156 6.36 11.80 -5.93
N ASP A 157 7.49 11.92 -6.64
CA ASP A 157 7.95 13.20 -7.20
C ASP A 157 7.72 13.20 -8.72
N VAL A 158 6.52 13.62 -9.14
CA VAL A 158 6.15 13.71 -10.56
C VAL A 158 6.31 15.13 -11.07
N ARG A 159 6.82 15.29 -12.31
CA ARG A 159 6.99 16.61 -12.94
C ARG A 159 6.64 16.56 -14.42
N VAL A 160 5.89 17.58 -14.90
CA VAL A 160 5.74 17.87 -16.33
C VAL A 160 7.02 18.56 -16.79
N THR A 161 7.68 17.99 -17.80
CA THR A 161 8.95 18.52 -18.33
C THR A 161 8.75 19.36 -19.58
N SER A 162 7.77 19.03 -20.43
CA SER A 162 7.41 19.84 -21.59
C SER A 162 6.04 19.49 -22.17
N VAL A 163 5.46 20.42 -22.90
CA VAL A 163 4.32 20.22 -23.81
C VAL A 163 4.69 20.71 -25.19
N THR A 164 4.37 19.97 -26.25
CA THR A 164 4.73 20.31 -27.63
C THR A 164 3.65 19.83 -28.60
N PRO A 165 3.08 20.73 -29.45
CA PRO A 165 3.33 22.17 -29.48
C PRO A 165 2.72 22.90 -28.27
N ALA A 166 3.27 24.06 -27.93
CA ALA A 166 2.73 24.92 -26.87
C ALA A 166 1.48 25.72 -27.32
N SER A 167 1.17 25.69 -28.60
CA SER A 167 -0.04 26.31 -29.18
C SER A 167 -0.63 25.39 -30.23
N ILE A 168 -1.97 25.32 -30.25
CA ILE A 168 -2.75 24.61 -31.27
C ILE A 168 -3.86 25.56 -31.76
N THR A 169 -4.05 25.61 -33.10
CA THR A 169 -5.05 26.49 -33.74
C THR A 169 -6.37 25.74 -33.96
N SER A 170 -6.34 24.43 -34.11
CA SER A 170 -7.53 23.62 -34.34
C SER A 170 -7.46 22.36 -33.51
N PRO A 171 -8.36 22.18 -32.53
CA PRO A 171 -8.43 20.94 -31.76
C PRO A 171 -8.55 19.71 -32.65
N GLY A 172 -7.75 18.67 -32.38
CA GLY A 172 -7.77 17.41 -33.13
C GLY A 172 -6.85 17.36 -34.36
N SER A 173 -6.37 18.49 -34.91
CA SER A 173 -5.46 18.52 -36.06
C SER A 173 -4.01 18.16 -35.70
N THR A 174 -3.52 18.62 -34.54
CA THR A 174 -2.17 18.36 -34.05
C THR A 174 -2.23 18.09 -32.57
N PRO A 175 -2.04 16.83 -32.14
CA PRO A 175 -2.08 16.50 -30.71
C PRO A 175 -0.89 17.10 -29.96
N VAL A 176 -1.14 17.62 -28.79
CA VAL A 176 -0.12 18.09 -27.87
C VAL A 176 0.56 16.89 -27.23
N THR A 177 1.84 16.71 -27.45
CA THR A 177 2.67 15.75 -26.73
C THR A 177 3.06 16.31 -25.37
N ILE A 178 2.78 15.54 -24.33
CA ILE A 178 3.08 15.86 -22.94
C ILE A 178 4.21 14.94 -22.48
N ARG A 179 5.33 15.52 -22.06
CA ARG A 179 6.44 14.76 -21.44
C ARG A 179 6.47 14.99 -19.94
N TYR A 180 6.75 13.94 -19.19
CA TYR A 180 6.78 13.98 -17.72
C TYR A 180 7.77 12.94 -17.18
N THR A 181 8.24 13.16 -15.94
CA THR A 181 9.17 12.28 -15.22
C THR A 181 8.64 11.95 -13.82
N GLY A 182 9.30 11.04 -13.10
CA GLY A 182 9.00 10.72 -11.71
C GLY A 182 7.82 9.78 -11.51
N THR A 183 7.32 9.13 -12.56
CA THR A 183 6.20 8.19 -12.45
C THR A 183 6.64 6.77 -12.07
N GLY A 184 7.90 6.41 -12.31
CA GLY A 184 8.41 5.04 -12.11
C GLY A 184 7.53 4.01 -12.82
N THR A 185 7.05 3.03 -12.09
CA THR A 185 6.11 1.99 -12.58
C THR A 185 4.64 2.40 -12.47
N LEU A 186 4.34 3.56 -11.89
CA LEU A 186 2.98 4.03 -11.66
C LEU A 186 2.32 4.48 -12.96
N ARG A 187 1.01 4.29 -13.07
CA ARG A 187 0.23 4.84 -14.18
C ARG A 187 -0.20 6.26 -13.85
N PRO A 188 0.29 7.28 -14.56
CA PRO A 188 -0.08 8.64 -14.30
C PRO A 188 -1.46 8.95 -14.87
N ARG A 189 -2.11 9.94 -14.26
CA ARG A 189 -3.32 10.58 -14.76
C ARG A 189 -2.97 11.96 -15.28
N ILE A 190 -3.31 12.22 -16.53
CA ILE A 190 -3.17 13.54 -17.15
C ILE A 190 -4.37 14.39 -16.74
N LEU A 191 -4.11 15.64 -16.41
CA LEU A 191 -5.09 16.64 -15.97
C LEU A 191 -4.97 17.86 -16.87
N ILE A 192 -6.07 18.30 -17.48
CA ILE A 192 -6.12 19.51 -18.29
C ILE A 192 -6.98 20.51 -17.56
N TYR A 193 -6.40 21.64 -17.20
CA TYR A 193 -7.08 22.74 -16.52
C TYR A 193 -7.22 23.93 -17.47
N ARG A 194 -8.41 24.51 -17.56
CA ARG A 194 -8.62 25.80 -18.21
C ARG A 194 -8.28 26.91 -17.24
N LEU A 195 -7.45 27.86 -17.72
CA LEU A 195 -7.07 29.06 -16.99
C LEU A 195 -7.95 30.22 -17.40
N ARG A 196 -8.41 31.01 -16.43
CA ARG A 196 -9.15 32.25 -16.64
C ARG A 196 -8.58 33.32 -15.71
N ALA A 197 -8.45 34.54 -16.20
CA ALA A 197 -7.98 35.65 -15.37
C ALA A 197 -8.85 35.80 -14.11
N GLY A 198 -8.22 35.97 -12.95
CA GLY A 198 -8.92 36.17 -11.68
C GLY A 198 -9.72 34.98 -11.15
N ARG A 199 -9.61 33.80 -11.76
CA ARG A 199 -10.34 32.61 -11.32
C ARG A 199 -9.40 31.42 -11.08
N ALA A 200 -9.82 30.51 -10.18
CA ALA A 200 -9.11 29.24 -9.98
C ALA A 200 -9.10 28.41 -11.27
N ALA A 201 -8.01 27.67 -11.48
CA ALA A 201 -7.86 26.76 -12.60
C ALA A 201 -8.97 25.68 -12.58
N GLN A 202 -9.74 25.58 -13.65
CA GLN A 202 -10.87 24.66 -13.78
C GLN A 202 -10.42 23.37 -14.46
N LEU A 203 -10.56 22.21 -13.77
CA LEU A 203 -10.32 20.92 -14.41
C LEU A 203 -11.39 20.65 -15.49
N VAL A 204 -10.96 20.49 -16.75
CA VAL A 204 -11.85 20.32 -17.91
C VAL A 204 -11.70 18.96 -18.60
N LYS A 205 -10.60 18.26 -18.38
CA LYS A 205 -10.39 16.89 -18.85
C LYS A 205 -9.44 16.14 -17.91
N SER A 206 -9.69 14.87 -17.70
CA SER A 206 -8.72 13.98 -17.06
C SER A 206 -8.81 12.58 -17.63
N TYR A 207 -7.66 11.95 -17.86
CA TYR A 207 -7.57 10.59 -18.42
C TYR A 207 -6.29 9.90 -17.95
N ASN A 208 -6.29 8.57 -17.98
CA ASN A 208 -5.10 7.80 -17.66
C ASN A 208 -4.15 7.85 -18.86
N ALA A 209 -2.87 8.10 -18.63
CA ALA A 209 -1.89 8.02 -19.69
C ALA A 209 -1.83 6.60 -20.27
N THR A 210 -1.73 6.52 -21.59
CA THR A 210 -1.67 5.24 -22.30
C THR A 210 -0.35 4.50 -22.08
N SER A 211 0.72 5.23 -21.75
CA SER A 211 2.06 4.70 -21.57
C SER A 211 2.66 5.08 -20.20
N ARG A 212 3.53 4.20 -19.67
CA ARG A 212 4.40 4.48 -18.53
C ARG A 212 5.71 5.18 -18.93
N SER A 213 5.91 5.42 -20.23
CA SER A 213 7.18 5.91 -20.83
C SER A 213 7.45 7.40 -20.61
N GLY A 214 6.78 8.07 -19.70
CA GLY A 214 6.96 9.51 -19.49
C GLY A 214 6.36 10.39 -20.61
N ARG A 215 5.47 9.83 -21.43
CA ARG A 215 4.84 10.53 -22.56
C ARG A 215 3.34 10.23 -22.64
N SER A 216 2.57 11.25 -22.94
CA SER A 216 1.14 11.16 -23.26
C SER A 216 0.77 12.20 -24.29
N THR A 217 -0.46 12.16 -24.82
CA THR A 217 -0.94 13.13 -25.80
C THR A 217 -2.29 13.69 -25.37
N TRP A 218 -2.52 14.96 -25.70
CA TRP A 218 -3.82 15.62 -25.60
C TRP A 218 -4.26 16.09 -26.99
N ASP A 219 -5.44 15.71 -27.38
CA ASP A 219 -6.05 15.97 -28.68
C ASP A 219 -6.75 17.33 -28.79
N GLY A 220 -6.60 18.23 -27.82
CA GLY A 220 -7.31 19.51 -27.80
C GLY A 220 -8.80 19.42 -27.47
N THR A 221 -9.29 18.28 -26.96
CA THR A 221 -10.69 18.13 -26.57
C THR A 221 -10.91 18.18 -25.07
N LEU A 222 -12.12 18.53 -24.65
CA LEU A 222 -12.61 18.45 -23.27
C LEU A 222 -13.18 17.07 -22.94
N THR A 223 -13.61 16.88 -21.70
CA THR A 223 -14.39 15.70 -21.31
C THR A 223 -15.67 15.62 -22.19
N GLY A 224 -15.94 14.43 -22.76
CA GLY A 224 -17.05 14.23 -23.71
C GLY A 224 -16.69 14.54 -25.16
N GLY A 225 -15.42 14.75 -25.50
CA GLY A 225 -14.93 14.87 -26.88
C GLY A 225 -15.16 16.24 -27.54
N ARG A 226 -15.75 17.22 -26.85
CA ARG A 226 -15.97 18.56 -27.39
C ARG A 226 -14.65 19.29 -27.58
N PRO A 227 -14.44 20.08 -28.64
CA PRO A 227 -13.26 20.92 -28.81
C PRO A 227 -13.04 21.85 -27.63
N ALA A 228 -11.79 22.04 -27.25
CA ALA A 228 -11.41 23.01 -26.22
C ALA A 228 -11.59 24.43 -26.78
N PRO A 229 -12.39 25.31 -26.13
CA PRO A 229 -12.54 26.71 -26.57
C PRO A 229 -11.19 27.45 -26.54
N PRO A 230 -11.03 28.49 -27.34
CA PRO A 230 -9.85 29.34 -27.28
C PRO A 230 -9.49 29.79 -25.87
N GLY A 231 -8.20 29.83 -25.59
CA GLY A 231 -7.70 30.20 -24.27
C GLY A 231 -6.46 29.45 -23.81
N ARG A 232 -6.07 29.70 -22.55
CA ARG A 232 -4.89 29.05 -21.93
C ARG A 232 -5.26 27.85 -21.10
N TYR A 233 -4.46 26.83 -21.23
CA TYR A 233 -4.64 25.54 -20.53
C TYR A 233 -3.36 25.16 -19.79
N LEU A 234 -3.50 24.62 -18.60
CA LEU A 234 -2.40 24.02 -17.84
C LEU A 234 -2.52 22.52 -17.90
N VAL A 235 -1.44 21.87 -18.30
CA VAL A 235 -1.32 20.41 -18.28
C VAL A 235 -0.70 19.97 -16.96
N GLY A 236 -1.40 19.13 -16.23
CA GLY A 236 -0.91 18.52 -15.00
C GLY A 236 -0.78 17.00 -15.14
N VAL A 237 0.10 16.45 -14.34
CA VAL A 237 0.26 14.98 -14.16
C VAL A 237 0.08 14.64 -12.70
N ARG A 238 -0.76 13.65 -12.43
CA ARG A 238 -0.98 13.09 -11.09
C ARG A 238 -0.58 11.63 -11.06
N VAL A 239 0.12 11.24 -10.00
CA VAL A 239 0.37 9.83 -9.66
C VAL A 239 -0.19 9.51 -8.28
N THR A 240 -0.48 8.24 -8.08
CA THR A 240 -0.86 7.67 -6.77
C THR A 240 -0.05 6.42 -6.61
N ASP A 241 0.71 6.29 -5.51
CA ASP A 241 1.54 5.14 -5.22
C ASP A 241 0.77 4.00 -4.53
N GLU A 242 1.49 2.95 -4.16
CA GLU A 242 0.92 1.77 -3.49
C GLU A 242 0.43 2.07 -2.08
N ALA A 243 0.99 3.09 -1.42
CA ALA A 243 0.55 3.58 -0.13
C ALA A 243 -0.55 4.66 -0.25
N CYS A 244 -1.14 4.82 -1.45
CA CYS A 244 -2.16 5.84 -1.73
C CYS A 244 -1.71 7.28 -1.42
N ALA A 245 -0.40 7.55 -1.44
CA ALA A 245 0.11 8.91 -1.43
C ALA A 245 0.02 9.49 -2.84
N LYS A 246 -0.40 10.75 -2.94
CA LYS A 246 -0.67 11.42 -4.21
C LYS A 246 0.29 12.57 -4.42
N ALA A 247 0.80 12.68 -5.65
CA ALA A 247 1.51 13.86 -6.12
C ALA A 247 0.86 14.39 -7.40
N THR A 248 0.86 15.70 -7.55
CA THR A 248 0.36 16.39 -8.76
C THR A 248 1.34 17.51 -9.11
N SER A 249 1.74 17.57 -10.36
CA SER A 249 2.63 18.62 -10.88
C SER A 249 2.17 19.06 -12.27
N PRO A 250 2.21 20.38 -12.57
CA PRO A 250 2.41 21.46 -11.61
C PRO A 250 1.15 21.71 -10.75
N ILE A 251 1.35 22.37 -9.61
CA ILE A 251 0.24 22.77 -8.73
C ILE A 251 -0.34 24.12 -9.17
N ALA A 252 0.52 25.00 -9.70
CA ALA A 252 0.13 26.34 -10.14
C ALA A 252 0.77 26.69 -11.51
N PRO A 253 0.07 27.46 -12.38
CA PRO A 253 0.56 27.77 -13.72
C PRO A 253 1.83 28.63 -13.73
N THR A 254 2.01 29.51 -12.75
CA THR A 254 3.19 30.35 -12.62
C THR A 254 4.48 29.58 -12.31
N ALA A 255 4.36 28.40 -11.80
CA ALA A 255 5.49 27.54 -11.43
C ALA A 255 5.98 26.64 -12.59
N ALA A 256 5.29 26.62 -13.74
CA ALA A 256 5.59 25.68 -14.81
C ALA A 256 5.15 26.17 -16.19
N PRO A 257 5.81 27.16 -16.75
CA PRO A 257 5.49 27.67 -18.10
C PRO A 257 5.59 26.60 -19.17
N GLN A 258 6.47 25.59 -18.99
CA GLN A 258 6.64 24.43 -19.85
C GLN A 258 5.41 23.48 -19.88
N ALA A 259 4.44 23.68 -19.00
CA ALA A 259 3.20 22.90 -18.93
C ALA A 259 1.97 23.67 -19.49
N LEU A 260 2.18 24.84 -20.08
CA LEU A 260 1.11 25.66 -20.63
C LEU A 260 0.88 25.36 -22.11
N VAL A 261 -0.39 25.33 -22.50
CA VAL A 261 -0.85 25.18 -23.89
C VAL A 261 -1.85 26.32 -24.19
N THR A 262 -1.70 26.94 -25.33
CA THR A 262 -2.68 27.92 -25.86
C THR A 262 -3.50 27.24 -26.96
N VAL A 263 -4.81 27.39 -26.91
CA VAL A 263 -5.74 27.01 -27.99
C VAL A 263 -6.22 28.31 -28.62
N GLY A 264 -6.00 28.45 -29.92
CA GLY A 264 -6.44 29.60 -30.74
C GLY A 264 -7.74 29.35 -31.46
#